data_c52def81949a3e2c13020cdf3d556098
#
_entry.id   c52def81949a3e2c13020cdf3d556098
#
_cell.length_a   1.000
_cell.length_b   1.000
_cell.length_c   1.000
_cell.angle_alpha   90.00
_cell.angle_beta   90.00
_cell.angle_gamma   90.00
#
_symmetry.space_group_name_H-M   'P 1'
#
loop_
_entity.id
_entity.type
_entity.pdbx_description
1 polymer ?
#
loop_
_entity_poly.entity_id
_entity_poly.type
_entity_poly.pdbx_seq_one_letter_code
_entity_poly.pdbx_strand_id
1 'polypeptide(L)'
;MSKEYNVKYEVGQDVYVLRDKKISKNRVDKIRVTEQQPYTRGNGDGTLTEMSGIEIDYLIETEYTVNGVRGTQSTYNWYNEEDVFTNKAELIAQIL
;
A
#
# COMPACT_ATOMS: atom_id res chain seq x y z
N MET A 1 11.27 -25.22 0.52
CA MET A 1 12.13 -24.04 0.66
C MET A 1 11.29 -22.79 0.63
N SER A 2 11.39 -21.96 1.65
CA SER A 2 10.71 -20.68 1.65
C SER A 2 11.51 -19.70 0.81
N LYS A 3 10.83 -19.00 -0.09
CA LYS A 3 11.43 -17.89 -0.82
C LYS A 3 11.41 -16.66 0.06
N GLU A 4 12.51 -15.92 0.05
CA GLU A 4 12.55 -14.61 0.69
C GLU A 4 12.19 -13.53 -0.32
N TYR A 5 11.31 -12.62 0.11
CA TYR A 5 10.91 -11.48 -0.69
C TYR A 5 11.37 -10.20 -0.02
N ASN A 6 11.85 -9.25 -0.83
CA ASN A 6 12.26 -7.94 -0.34
C ASN A 6 11.02 -7.08 -0.12
N VAL A 7 10.47 -7.13 1.09
CA VAL A 7 9.35 -6.27 1.46
C VAL A 7 9.89 -4.99 2.10
N LYS A 8 9.30 -3.86 1.76
CA LYS A 8 9.71 -2.55 2.27
C LYS A 8 9.29 -2.30 3.71
N TYR A 9 8.17 -2.88 4.11
CA TYR A 9 7.56 -2.59 5.41
C TYR A 9 7.30 -3.88 6.16
N GLU A 10 7.29 -3.78 7.48
CA GLU A 10 7.07 -4.93 8.38
C GLU A 10 5.69 -4.84 9.03
N VAL A 11 5.17 -5.99 9.45
CA VAL A 11 3.96 -6.05 10.27
C VAL A 11 4.22 -5.28 11.58
N GLY A 12 3.27 -4.42 11.92
CA GLY A 12 3.39 -3.56 13.10
C GLY A 12 4.04 -2.20 12.84
N GLN A 13 4.59 -1.99 11.65
CA GLN A 13 5.22 -0.73 11.28
C GLN A 13 4.16 0.32 10.96
N ASP A 14 4.40 1.57 11.40
CA ASP A 14 3.56 2.70 11.03
C ASP A 14 3.93 3.18 9.63
N VAL A 15 2.92 3.39 8.82
CA VAL A 15 3.07 3.85 7.43
C VAL A 15 2.01 4.91 7.12
N TYR A 16 2.17 5.60 6.00
CA TYR A 16 1.23 6.62 5.53
C TYR A 16 0.60 6.18 4.23
N VAL A 17 -0.71 6.34 4.13
CA VAL A 17 -1.47 6.06 2.92
C VAL A 17 -2.43 7.21 2.63
N LEU A 18 -2.76 7.39 1.35
CA LEU A 18 -3.75 8.36 0.92
C LEU A 18 -5.09 7.63 0.80
N ARG A 19 -6.09 8.11 1.55
CA ARG A 19 -7.45 7.58 1.51
C ARG A 19 -8.44 8.73 1.48
N ASP A 20 -9.36 8.69 0.51
CA ASP A 20 -10.40 9.70 0.34
C ASP A 20 -9.82 11.13 0.35
N LYS A 21 -8.70 11.33 -0.35
CA LYS A 21 -7.97 12.60 -0.43
C LYS A 21 -7.37 13.08 0.90
N LYS A 22 -7.28 12.18 1.89
CA LYS A 22 -6.67 12.47 3.19
C LYS A 22 -5.48 11.56 3.42
N ILE A 23 -4.44 12.13 4.03
CA ILE A 23 -3.26 11.38 4.44
C ILE A 23 -3.55 10.77 5.80
N SER A 24 -3.36 9.47 5.91
CA SER A 24 -3.63 8.72 7.13
C SER A 24 -2.41 7.95 7.58
N LYS A 25 -2.06 8.04 8.86
CA LYS A 25 -0.99 7.24 9.47
C LYS A 25 -1.63 6.01 10.09
N ASN A 26 -1.18 4.85 9.67
CA ASN A 26 -1.77 3.58 10.09
C ASN A 26 -0.71 2.51 10.24
N ARG A 27 -1.10 1.39 10.81
CA ARG A 27 -0.21 0.27 11.07
C ARG A 27 -0.43 -0.82 10.02
N VAL A 28 0.67 -1.44 9.61
CA VAL A 28 0.62 -2.62 8.76
C VAL A 28 0.16 -3.81 9.61
N ASP A 29 -0.94 -4.45 9.19
CA ASP A 29 -1.48 -5.62 9.89
C ASP A 29 -0.99 -6.93 9.29
N LYS A 30 -1.00 -7.01 7.95
CA LYS A 30 -0.58 -8.21 7.22
C LYS A 30 0.13 -7.83 5.94
N ILE A 31 0.94 -8.75 5.44
CA ILE A 31 1.64 -8.61 4.16
C ILE A 31 1.20 -9.76 3.27
N ARG A 32 0.86 -9.44 2.02
CA ARG A 32 0.51 -10.43 1.01
C ARG A 32 1.47 -10.32 -0.15
N VAL A 33 2.12 -11.43 -0.50
CA VAL A 33 2.96 -11.51 -1.67
C VAL A 33 2.27 -12.39 -2.69
N THR A 34 2.02 -11.83 -3.88
CA THR A 34 1.43 -12.56 -4.99
C THR A 34 2.50 -12.75 -6.05
N GLU A 35 2.72 -13.99 -6.47
CA GLU A 35 3.71 -14.34 -7.47
C GLU A 35 3.01 -14.89 -8.70
N GLN A 36 3.34 -14.35 -9.87
CA GLN A 36 2.86 -14.82 -11.17
C GLN A 36 4.00 -14.72 -12.17
N GLN A 37 3.79 -15.20 -13.40
CA GLN A 37 4.83 -15.09 -14.41
C GLN A 37 5.10 -13.64 -14.76
N PRO A 38 6.37 -13.27 -15.03
CA PRO A 38 6.69 -11.93 -15.49
C PRO A 38 5.89 -11.57 -16.75
N TYR A 39 5.47 -10.32 -16.84
CA TYR A 39 4.66 -9.84 -17.94
C TYR A 39 5.02 -8.40 -18.29
N THR A 40 4.53 -7.93 -19.44
CA THR A 40 4.72 -6.58 -19.92
C THR A 40 3.41 -5.82 -19.82
N ARG A 41 3.48 -4.61 -19.26
CA ARG A 41 2.31 -3.74 -19.12
C ARG A 41 2.43 -2.53 -20.02
N GLY A 42 1.37 -2.21 -20.75
CA GLY A 42 1.27 -0.97 -21.52
C GLY A 42 0.93 0.21 -20.59
N ASN A 43 1.59 1.33 -20.79
CA ASN A 43 1.43 2.52 -19.94
C ASN A 43 0.42 3.54 -20.50
N GLY A 44 -0.19 3.24 -21.65
CA GLY A 44 -1.18 4.14 -22.26
C GLY A 44 -0.59 5.26 -23.10
N ASP A 45 0.71 5.51 -23.00
CA ASP A 45 1.42 6.53 -23.78
C ASP A 45 2.29 5.94 -24.91
N GLY A 46 2.14 4.64 -25.16
CA GLY A 46 2.94 3.91 -26.14
C GLY A 46 4.18 3.26 -25.58
N THR A 47 4.49 3.49 -24.31
CA THR A 47 5.62 2.83 -23.64
C THR A 47 5.18 1.53 -22.95
N LEU A 48 6.15 0.64 -22.70
CA LEU A 48 5.92 -0.64 -22.06
C LEU A 48 6.80 -0.75 -20.83
N THR A 49 6.27 -1.37 -19.77
CA THR A 49 7.02 -1.65 -18.55
C THR A 49 7.08 -3.16 -18.33
N GLU A 50 8.28 -3.69 -18.13
CA GLU A 50 8.44 -5.07 -17.74
C GLU A 50 8.11 -5.24 -16.26
N MET A 51 7.20 -6.16 -15.96
CA MET A 51 6.77 -6.46 -14.61
C MET A 51 7.38 -7.78 -14.16
N SER A 52 7.93 -7.81 -12.96
CA SER A 52 8.59 -9.01 -12.41
C SER A 52 7.62 -10.14 -12.09
N GLY A 53 6.32 -9.85 -12.03
CA GLY A 53 5.32 -10.83 -11.64
C GLY A 53 5.15 -10.97 -10.13
N ILE A 54 5.88 -10.18 -9.35
CA ILE A 54 5.76 -10.19 -7.89
C ILE A 54 5.02 -8.93 -7.46
N GLU A 55 3.91 -9.12 -6.75
CA GLU A 55 3.14 -8.01 -6.18
C GLU A 55 3.14 -8.13 -4.66
N ILE A 56 3.44 -7.03 -4.00
CA ILE A 56 3.46 -6.95 -2.55
C ILE A 56 2.39 -5.98 -2.11
N ASP A 57 1.45 -6.47 -1.32
CA ASP A 57 0.33 -5.69 -0.79
C ASP A 57 0.37 -5.73 0.73
N TYR A 58 -0.10 -4.63 1.33
CA TYR A 58 -0.15 -4.48 2.77
C TYR A 58 -1.60 -4.28 3.22
N LEU A 59 -2.03 -5.09 4.17
CA LEU A 59 -3.33 -4.89 4.81
C LEU A 59 -3.14 -3.84 5.89
N ILE A 60 -3.81 -2.72 5.73
CA ILE A 60 -3.64 -1.56 6.60
C ILE A 60 -4.95 -1.27 7.31
N GLU A 61 -4.87 -1.16 8.63
CA GLU A 61 -5.98 -0.80 9.47
C GLU A 61 -6.18 0.71 9.42
N THR A 62 -7.38 1.14 9.04
CA THR A 62 -7.73 2.55 9.00
C THR A 62 -8.93 2.81 9.90
N GLU A 63 -8.87 3.87 10.70
CA GLU A 63 -10.00 4.32 11.48
C GLU A 63 -10.92 5.18 10.64
N TYR A 64 -12.20 5.17 10.94
CA TYR A 64 -13.15 6.03 10.26
C TYR A 64 -14.08 6.71 11.26
N THR A 65 -14.66 7.83 10.82
CA THR A 65 -15.59 8.60 11.61
C THR A 65 -17.00 8.39 11.08
N VAL A 66 -17.94 8.06 11.98
CA VAL A 66 -19.35 7.91 11.64
C VAL A 66 -20.13 9.03 12.33
N ASN A 67 -20.88 9.80 11.54
CA ASN A 67 -21.70 10.91 12.04
C ASN A 67 -20.91 11.91 12.91
N GLY A 68 -19.67 12.20 12.54
CA GLY A 68 -18.84 13.11 13.27
C GLY A 68 -18.22 12.55 14.55
N VAL A 69 -18.57 11.34 14.93
CA VAL A 69 -17.99 10.67 16.09
C VAL A 69 -16.90 9.71 15.60
N ARG A 70 -15.72 9.81 16.20
CA ARG A 70 -14.63 8.89 15.90
C ARG A 70 -15.07 7.47 16.28
N GLY A 71 -15.20 6.63 15.27
CA GLY A 71 -15.63 5.26 15.47
C GLY A 71 -14.56 4.40 16.12
N THR A 72 -15.01 3.41 16.89
CA THR A 72 -14.12 2.39 17.46
C THR A 72 -13.91 1.23 16.48
N GLN A 73 -14.59 1.26 15.34
CA GLN A 73 -14.43 0.21 14.33
C GLN A 73 -13.33 0.56 13.37
N SER A 74 -12.47 -0.41 13.13
CA SER A 74 -11.38 -0.29 12.18
C SER A 74 -11.78 -0.93 10.86
N THR A 75 -11.37 -0.30 9.77
CA THR A 75 -11.53 -0.84 8.43
C THR A 75 -10.17 -1.30 7.93
N TYR A 76 -10.12 -2.50 7.35
CA TYR A 76 -8.90 -3.06 6.81
C TYR A 76 -8.98 -3.02 5.29
N ASN A 77 -7.96 -2.45 4.65
CA ASN A 77 -7.86 -2.36 3.20
C ASN A 77 -6.47 -2.78 2.73
N TRP A 78 -6.42 -3.42 1.58
CA TRP A 78 -5.17 -3.78 0.94
C TRP A 78 -4.65 -2.61 0.10
N TYR A 79 -3.38 -2.28 0.30
CA TYR A 79 -2.68 -1.25 -0.47
C TYR A 79 -1.46 -1.86 -1.12
N ASN A 80 -1.24 -1.55 -2.40
CA ASN A 80 -0.04 -1.97 -3.10
C ASN A 80 1.18 -1.25 -2.50
N GLU A 81 2.34 -1.87 -2.57
CA GLU A 81 3.57 -1.30 -2.00
C GLU A 81 3.87 0.11 -2.51
N GLU A 82 3.49 0.42 -3.75
CA GLU A 82 3.67 1.75 -4.34
C GLU A 82 2.82 2.83 -3.69
N ASP A 83 1.72 2.44 -3.04
CA ASP A 83 0.77 3.36 -2.43
C ASP A 83 1.00 3.56 -0.93
N VAL A 84 2.09 2.97 -0.40
CA VAL A 84 2.43 3.03 1.02
C VAL A 84 3.76 3.76 1.19
N PHE A 85 3.82 4.68 2.15
CA PHE A 85 4.98 5.54 2.36
C PHE A 85 5.43 5.52 3.81
N THR A 86 6.75 5.67 4.03
CA THR A 86 7.33 5.68 5.37
C THR A 86 7.16 7.01 6.09
N ASN A 87 6.99 8.10 5.32
CA ASN A 87 6.78 9.41 5.91
C ASN A 87 5.82 10.24 5.06
N LYS A 88 5.24 11.24 5.71
CA LYS A 88 4.25 12.12 5.11
C LYS A 88 4.80 12.93 3.95
N ALA A 89 6.05 13.36 4.05
CA ALA A 89 6.69 14.18 3.01
C ALA A 89 6.82 13.41 1.68
N GLU A 90 7.16 12.13 1.73
CA GLU A 90 7.24 11.28 0.53
C GLU A 90 5.87 11.14 -0.13
N LEU A 91 4.82 10.94 0.66
CA LEU A 91 3.47 10.85 0.13
C LEU A 91 3.03 12.14 -0.54
N ILE A 92 3.31 13.28 0.08
CA ILE A 92 2.97 14.60 -0.48
C ILE A 92 3.70 14.82 -1.80
N ALA A 93 4.96 14.40 -1.90
CA ALA A 93 5.74 14.54 -3.13
C ALA A 93 5.14 13.77 -4.31
N GLN A 94 4.42 12.68 -4.04
CA GLN A 94 3.79 11.87 -5.09
C GLN A 94 2.48 12.48 -5.62
N ILE A 95 1.81 13.30 -4.83
CA ILE A 95 0.50 13.86 -5.20
C ILE A 95 0.58 15.33 -5.69
N LEU A 96 1.76 15.93 -5.60
CA LEU A 96 1.98 17.31 -6.09
C LEU A 96 2.48 17.36 -7.52
#